data_991a33128a0d337e2af5d1ac7a53a760
#
_entry.id   991a33128a0d337e2af5d1ac7a53a760
#
_cell.length_a   1.000
_cell.length_b   1.000
_cell.length_c   1.000
_cell.angle_alpha   90.00
_cell.angle_beta   90.00
_cell.angle_gamma   90.00
#
_symmetry.space_group_name_H-M   'P 1'
#
loop_
_entity.id
_entity.type
_entity.pdbx_description
1 polymer ?
#
loop_
_entity_poly.entity_id
_entity_poly.type
_entity_poly.pdbx_seq_one_letter_code
_entity_poly.pdbx_strand_id
1 'polypeptide(L)'
;MDKSLKAVVLKYDKEKDHAPKVIAKGRAEIAEKIIEIAKAHNLPLYEDKNLVQILEALDLETEIPPELYRAVAEVLAFIYRLNRKI
;
A
#
# COMPACT_ATOMS: atom_id res chain seq x y z
N MET A 1 -10.38 19.08 -4.20
CA MET A 1 -10.18 17.67 -3.87
C MET A 1 -10.14 16.83 -5.13
N ASP A 2 -9.16 15.96 -5.23
CA ASP A 2 -9.01 15.07 -6.38
C ASP A 2 -9.89 13.84 -6.21
N LYS A 3 -10.98 13.78 -6.97
CA LYS A 3 -11.92 12.65 -6.88
C LYS A 3 -11.34 11.34 -7.42
N SER A 4 -10.24 11.41 -8.17
CA SER A 4 -9.59 10.20 -8.67
C SER A 4 -8.55 9.66 -7.70
N LEU A 5 -8.32 10.34 -6.58
CA LEU A 5 -7.33 9.92 -5.59
C LEU A 5 -7.75 8.58 -4.98
N LYS A 6 -6.79 7.67 -4.93
CA LYS A 6 -7.00 6.36 -4.32
C LYS A 6 -5.83 6.04 -3.41
N ALA A 7 -6.11 5.37 -2.31
CA ALA A 7 -5.07 4.93 -1.39
C ALA A 7 -5.34 3.51 -0.94
N VAL A 8 -4.28 2.75 -0.76
CA VAL A 8 -4.34 1.37 -0.31
C VAL A 8 -3.28 1.19 0.77
N VAL A 9 -3.64 0.49 1.83
CA VAL A 9 -2.72 0.15 2.90
C VAL A 9 -2.38 -1.32 2.79
N LEU A 10 -1.07 -1.61 2.72
CA LEU A 10 -0.59 -2.98 2.67
C LEU A 10 0.05 -3.35 3.99
N LYS A 11 -0.16 -4.58 4.41
CA LYS A 11 0.49 -5.13 5.60
C LYS A 11 1.28 -6.36 5.18
N TYR A 12 2.53 -6.43 5.61
CA TYR A 12 3.37 -7.58 5.32
C TYR A 12 4.39 -7.79 6.42
N ASP A 13 4.28 -8.92 7.08
CA ASP A 13 5.26 -9.39 8.05
C ASP A 13 5.90 -10.63 7.44
N LYS A 14 7.13 -10.50 6.96
CA LYS A 14 7.77 -11.58 6.22
C LYS A 14 8.02 -12.83 7.06
N GLU A 15 7.91 -12.74 8.38
CA GLU A 15 8.06 -13.90 9.25
C GLU A 15 6.75 -14.66 9.44
N LYS A 16 5.62 -13.97 9.38
CA LYS A 16 4.31 -14.54 9.64
C LYS A 16 3.44 -14.65 8.41
N ASP A 17 3.58 -13.72 7.48
CA ASP A 17 2.69 -13.64 6.33
C ASP A 17 3.30 -14.31 5.12
N HIS A 18 2.47 -15.07 4.42
CA HIS A 18 2.87 -15.71 3.18
C HIS A 18 3.02 -14.68 2.06
N ALA A 19 2.18 -13.67 2.08
CA ALA A 19 2.19 -12.59 1.10
C ALA A 19 1.58 -11.34 1.72
N PRO A 20 1.86 -10.15 1.15
CA PRO A 20 1.21 -8.92 1.63
C PRO A 20 -0.30 -8.99 1.46
N LYS A 21 -1.00 -8.25 2.31
CA LYS A 21 -2.46 -8.15 2.28
C LYS A 21 -2.90 -6.71 2.21
N VAL A 22 -4.00 -6.47 1.52
CA VAL A 22 -4.65 -5.16 1.54
C VAL A 22 -5.50 -5.10 2.80
N ILE A 23 -5.16 -4.21 3.73
CA ILE A 23 -5.89 -4.12 5.00
C ILE A 23 -6.79 -2.90 5.09
N ALA A 24 -6.62 -1.92 4.20
CA ALA A 24 -7.48 -0.75 4.13
C ALA A 24 -7.36 -0.14 2.74
N LYS A 25 -8.42 0.51 2.32
CA LYS A 25 -8.42 1.20 1.03
C LYS A 25 -9.49 2.27 1.03
N GLY A 26 -9.35 3.26 0.15
CA GLY A 26 -10.34 4.31 0.03
C GLY A 26 -10.10 5.17 -1.19
N ARG A 27 -11.12 5.95 -1.53
CA ARG A 27 -11.09 6.88 -2.65
C ARG A 27 -11.45 8.28 -2.16
N ALA A 28 -10.97 9.28 -2.88
CA ALA A 28 -11.30 10.67 -2.63
C ALA A 28 -11.04 11.07 -1.17
N GLU A 29 -12.05 11.48 -0.43
CA GLU A 29 -11.88 11.95 0.93
C GLU A 29 -11.31 10.88 1.86
N ILE A 30 -11.71 9.64 1.66
CA ILE A 30 -11.19 8.53 2.47
C ILE A 30 -9.72 8.30 2.15
N ALA A 31 -9.35 8.40 0.87
CA ALA A 31 -7.95 8.28 0.48
C ALA A 31 -7.11 9.39 1.13
N GLU A 32 -7.62 10.62 1.15
CA GLU A 32 -6.93 11.72 1.82
C GLU A 32 -6.71 11.43 3.30
N LYS A 33 -7.74 10.92 3.95
CA LYS A 33 -7.65 10.57 5.38
C LYS A 33 -6.60 9.49 5.62
N ILE A 34 -6.57 8.48 4.78
CA ILE A 34 -5.56 7.43 4.88
C ILE A 34 -4.17 8.02 4.77
N ILE A 35 -3.95 8.90 3.80
CA ILE A 35 -2.66 9.52 3.58
C ILE A 35 -2.27 10.40 4.77
N GLU A 36 -3.21 11.18 5.31
CA GLU A 36 -2.96 12.02 6.48
C GLU A 36 -2.53 11.19 7.68
N ILE A 37 -3.25 10.10 7.93
CA ILE A 37 -2.93 9.21 9.05
C ILE A 37 -1.55 8.59 8.85
N ALA A 38 -1.24 8.17 7.64
CA ALA A 38 0.07 7.61 7.34
C ALA A 38 1.18 8.62 7.62
N LYS A 39 0.99 9.86 7.20
CA LYS A 39 1.97 10.91 7.45
C LYS A 39 2.13 11.21 8.94
N ALA A 40 0.99 11.24 9.66
CA ALA A 40 1.02 11.52 11.09
C ALA A 40 1.77 10.44 11.87
N HIS A 41 1.74 9.21 11.39
CA HIS A 41 2.43 8.09 12.03
C HIS A 41 3.77 7.76 11.39
N ASN A 42 4.25 8.61 10.50
CA ASN A 42 5.54 8.42 9.80
C ASN A 42 5.60 7.10 9.04
N LEU A 43 4.47 6.65 8.51
CA LEU A 43 4.44 5.46 7.67
C LEU A 43 4.95 5.82 6.27
N PRO A 44 5.72 4.93 5.64
CA PRO A 44 6.21 5.20 4.29
C PRO A 44 5.08 5.27 3.29
N LEU A 45 5.21 6.16 2.33
CA LEU A 45 4.25 6.32 1.25
C LEU A 45 4.95 6.07 -0.08
N TYR A 46 4.27 5.39 -0.96
CA TYR A 46 4.76 5.12 -2.30
C TYR A 46 3.64 5.47 -3.29
N GLU A 47 3.96 6.24 -4.31
CA GLU A 47 2.97 6.68 -5.28
C GLU A 47 3.11 5.90 -6.57
N ASP A 48 2.02 5.24 -6.98
CA ASP A 48 1.95 4.53 -8.25
C ASP A 48 0.48 4.39 -8.62
N LYS A 49 0.05 5.22 -9.57
CA LYS A 49 -1.37 5.27 -9.97
C LYS A 49 -1.86 3.95 -10.54
N ASN A 50 -1.02 3.26 -11.29
CA ASN A 50 -1.41 2.00 -11.88
C ASN A 50 -1.54 0.90 -10.85
N LEU A 51 -0.55 0.81 -9.97
CA LEU A 51 -0.56 -0.24 -8.95
C LEU A 51 -1.68 -0.04 -7.94
N VAL A 52 -1.90 1.19 -7.48
CA VAL A 52 -2.96 1.45 -6.50
C VAL A 52 -4.33 1.10 -7.08
N GLN A 53 -4.53 1.33 -8.37
CA GLN A 53 -5.79 1.00 -9.01
C GLN A 53 -6.02 -0.51 -9.04
N ILE A 54 -4.98 -1.27 -9.29
CA ILE A 54 -5.07 -2.73 -9.30
C ILE A 54 -5.31 -3.25 -7.89
N LEU A 55 -4.57 -2.74 -6.91
CA LEU A 55 -4.70 -3.18 -5.53
C LEU A 55 -6.05 -2.81 -4.93
N GLU A 56 -6.59 -1.66 -5.33
CA GLU A 56 -7.87 -1.19 -4.81
C GLU A 56 -9.02 -2.13 -5.21
N ALA A 57 -8.85 -2.87 -6.29
CA ALA A 57 -9.86 -3.83 -6.74
C ALA A 57 -9.86 -5.13 -5.93
N LEU A 58 -8.83 -5.37 -5.12
CA LEU A 58 -8.76 -6.59 -4.30
C LEU A 58 -9.61 -6.45 -3.05
N ASP A 59 -10.11 -7.58 -2.56
CA ASP A 59 -10.87 -7.60 -1.31
C ASP A 59 -9.95 -7.37 -0.11
N LEU A 60 -10.51 -6.80 0.95
CA LEU A 60 -9.75 -6.58 2.18
C LEU A 60 -9.39 -7.91 2.83
N GLU A 61 -8.24 -7.93 3.50
CA GLU A 61 -7.68 -9.08 4.21
C GLU A 61 -7.31 -10.24 3.30
N THR A 62 -7.28 -10.00 1.99
CA THR A 62 -6.91 -11.01 1.01
C THR A 62 -5.45 -10.82 0.64
N GLU A 63 -4.71 -11.91 0.53
CA GLU A 63 -3.32 -11.85 0.05
C GLU A 63 -3.31 -11.39 -1.39
N ILE A 64 -2.29 -10.62 -1.76
CA ILE A 64 -2.14 -10.22 -3.16
C ILE A 64 -1.87 -11.47 -4.01
N PRO A 65 -2.40 -11.52 -5.22
CA PRO A 65 -2.14 -12.67 -6.09
C PRO A 65 -0.70 -12.68 -6.60
N PRO A 66 -0.18 -13.86 -6.95
CA PRO A 66 1.21 -13.97 -7.41
C PRO A 66 1.56 -13.06 -8.59
N GLU A 67 0.60 -12.75 -9.43
CA GLU A 67 0.81 -11.86 -10.57
C GLU A 67 1.29 -10.48 -10.16
N LEU A 68 1.01 -10.07 -8.93
CA LEU A 68 1.39 -8.75 -8.42
C LEU A 68 2.65 -8.78 -7.55
N TYR A 69 3.23 -9.96 -7.32
CA TYR A 69 4.39 -10.08 -6.44
C TYR A 69 5.54 -9.17 -6.87
N ARG A 70 5.83 -9.12 -8.15
CA ARG A 70 6.95 -8.31 -8.64
C ARG A 70 6.72 -6.81 -8.38
N ALA A 71 5.52 -6.33 -8.71
CA ALA A 71 5.21 -4.92 -8.54
C ALA A 71 5.23 -4.53 -7.07
N VAL A 72 4.64 -5.36 -6.21
CA VAL A 72 4.60 -5.07 -4.77
C VAL A 72 5.99 -5.22 -4.16
N ALA A 73 6.79 -6.17 -4.66
CA ALA A 73 8.15 -6.32 -4.18
C ALA A 73 8.98 -5.07 -4.42
N GLU A 74 8.76 -4.38 -5.53
CA GLU A 74 9.46 -3.11 -5.80
C GLU A 74 9.08 -2.04 -4.78
N VAL A 75 7.80 -1.97 -4.41
CA VAL A 75 7.34 -1.04 -3.38
C VAL A 75 7.99 -1.37 -2.04
N LEU A 76 7.97 -2.65 -1.65
CA LEU A 76 8.55 -3.08 -0.39
C LEU A 76 10.06 -2.84 -0.36
N ALA A 77 10.74 -3.05 -1.48
CA ALA A 77 12.18 -2.78 -1.57
C ALA A 77 12.47 -1.29 -1.37
N PHE A 78 11.65 -0.42 -1.95
CA PHE A 78 11.78 1.02 -1.77
C PHE A 78 11.62 1.38 -0.29
N ILE A 79 10.59 0.87 0.35
CA ILE A 79 10.31 1.13 1.76
C ILE A 79 11.43 0.60 2.64
N TYR A 80 11.92 -0.59 2.32
CA TYR A 80 13.00 -1.21 3.08
C TYR A 80 14.27 -0.34 3.01
N ARG A 81 14.57 0.20 1.83
CA ARG A 81 15.73 1.09 1.68
C ARG A 81 15.59 2.37 2.48
N LEU A 82 14.37 2.91 2.57
CA LEU A 82 14.13 4.10 3.39
C LEU A 82 14.40 3.80 4.85
N ASN A 83 13.94 2.66 5.34
CA ASN A 83 14.10 2.29 6.74
C ASN A 83 15.54 1.95 7.12
N ARG A 84 16.34 1.56 6.14
CA ARG A 84 17.74 1.22 6.39
C ARG A 84 18.65 2.43 6.46
N LYS A 85 18.14 3.56 6.09
CA LYS A 85 18.90 4.79 6.14
C LYS A 85 19.04 5.26 7.57
N ILE A 86 20.20 5.19 8.06
CA ILE A 86 20.49 5.57 9.44
C ILE A 86 21.32 6.83 9.44
#